data_789180ab9984fb72e9ac1448c70974f1
#
_entry.id   789180ab9984fb72e9ac1448c70974f1
#
_cell.length_a   1.000
_cell.length_b   1.000
_cell.length_c   1.000
_cell.angle_alpha   90.00
_cell.angle_beta   90.00
_cell.angle_gamma   90.00
#
_symmetry.space_group_name_H-M   'P 1'
#
loop_
_entity.id
_entity.type
_entity.pdbx_description
1 polymer ?
#
loop_
_entity_poly.entity_id
_entity_poly.type
_entity_poly.pdbx_seq_one_letter_code
_entity_poly.pdbx_strand_id
1 'polypeptide(L)'
;GIVASRLSEKYSCPSFMIHLKDGTGRGSCRSYGGFNLFTALESCADLLDGFGGHELAAGFTIPEENITAFRARMNRYVRSATGGEPPVSCLDVDAAVASPAELTLEQAEQLELLEPYGAGNPRPVFALLGATAEAVQPVGQGKHLTLRLSKGVSRFDAIFFSVTAEECGIVPGSRVDAAFYLQANTFR
;
A
#
# COMPACT_ATOMS: atom_id res chain seq x y z
N GLY A 1 -0.49 -10.96 11.94
CA GLY A 1 -0.31 -10.82 10.48
C GLY A 1 -1.02 -9.59 9.93
N ILE A 2 -2.35 -9.55 9.98
CA ILE A 2 -3.16 -8.48 9.33
C ILE A 2 -2.81 -7.08 9.87
N VAL A 3 -2.66 -6.93 11.18
CA VAL A 3 -2.30 -5.64 11.78
C VAL A 3 -0.90 -5.20 11.35
N ALA A 4 0.07 -6.12 11.29
CA ALA A 4 1.42 -5.81 10.82
C ALA A 4 1.41 -5.36 9.34
N SER A 5 0.59 -5.99 8.47
CA SER A 5 0.42 -5.54 7.07
C SER A 5 -0.11 -4.11 7.00
N ARG A 6 -1.20 -3.82 7.72
CA ARG A 6 -1.78 -2.47 7.73
C ARG A 6 -0.82 -1.38 8.25
N LEU A 7 0.03 -1.74 9.23
CA LEU A 7 1.04 -0.81 9.74
C LEU A 7 2.17 -0.61 8.75
N SER A 8 2.65 -1.68 8.09
CA SER A 8 3.71 -1.55 7.08
C SER A 8 3.26 -0.70 5.90
N GLU A 9 2.02 -0.86 5.43
CA GLU A 9 1.42 -0.03 4.38
C GLU A 9 1.24 1.43 4.84
N LYS A 10 0.64 1.64 6.03
CA LYS A 10 0.34 2.98 6.53
C LYS A 10 1.59 3.83 6.76
N TYR A 11 2.66 3.22 7.25
CA TYR A 11 3.89 3.94 7.63
C TYR A 11 5.03 3.74 6.64
N SER A 12 4.79 3.02 5.54
CA SER A 12 5.79 2.73 4.50
C SER A 12 7.09 2.17 5.09
N CYS A 13 6.99 1.26 6.08
CA CYS A 13 8.15 0.68 6.74
C CYS A 13 7.90 -0.76 7.19
N PRO A 14 8.96 -1.58 7.34
CA PRO A 14 8.83 -2.91 7.92
C PRO A 14 8.22 -2.84 9.32
N SER A 15 7.22 -3.67 9.60
CA SER A 15 6.47 -3.65 10.86
C SER A 15 6.58 -4.97 11.61
N PHE A 16 6.88 -4.89 12.91
CA PHE A 16 7.02 -6.01 13.82
C PHE A 16 6.01 -5.86 14.97
N MET A 17 5.00 -6.71 14.98
CA MET A 17 3.97 -6.75 16.03
C MET A 17 4.25 -7.89 16.98
N ILE A 18 4.34 -7.59 18.28
CA ILE A 18 4.59 -8.58 19.32
C ILE A 18 3.38 -8.63 20.24
N HIS A 19 2.80 -9.79 20.41
CA HIS A 19 1.82 -10.09 21.46
C HIS A 19 2.55 -10.73 22.64
N LEU A 20 2.58 -10.03 23.76
CA LEU A 20 3.24 -10.48 24.99
C LEU A 20 2.23 -11.20 25.89
N LYS A 21 2.56 -12.39 26.32
CA LYS A 21 1.80 -13.17 27.28
C LYS A 21 2.73 -14.07 28.08
N ASP A 22 2.57 -14.06 29.41
CA ASP A 22 3.30 -14.93 30.36
C ASP A 22 4.83 -14.90 30.17
N GLY A 23 5.41 -13.71 29.98
CA GLY A 23 6.86 -13.51 29.78
C GLY A 23 7.38 -13.89 28.39
N THR A 24 6.50 -14.30 27.49
CA THR A 24 6.87 -14.69 26.10
C THR A 24 6.15 -13.85 25.08
N GLY A 25 6.89 -13.26 24.15
CA GLY A 25 6.40 -12.53 23.02
C GLY A 25 6.25 -13.41 21.76
N ARG A 26 5.08 -13.39 21.13
CA ARG A 26 4.88 -13.96 19.79
C ARG A 26 4.79 -12.84 18.77
N GLY A 27 5.77 -12.79 17.87
CA GLY A 27 5.92 -11.77 16.87
C GLY A 27 5.37 -12.18 15.50
N SER A 28 4.82 -11.20 14.80
CA SER A 28 4.44 -11.30 13.40
C SER A 28 4.93 -10.06 12.69
N CYS A 29 5.65 -10.21 11.60
CA CYS A 29 6.21 -9.09 10.85
C CYS A 29 5.82 -9.10 9.38
N ARG A 30 5.86 -7.91 8.81
CA ARG A 30 5.61 -7.64 7.38
C ARG A 30 6.65 -6.70 6.84
N SER A 31 7.10 -6.99 5.65
CA SER A 31 8.06 -6.19 4.91
C SER A 31 7.38 -4.98 4.27
N TYR A 32 8.19 -4.02 3.88
CA TYR A 32 7.86 -2.91 3.00
C TYR A 32 9.08 -2.58 2.14
N GLY A 33 8.84 -2.20 0.87
CA GLY A 33 9.91 -1.75 -0.03
C GLY A 33 11.00 -2.80 -0.31
N GLY A 34 10.65 -4.09 -0.30
CA GLY A 34 11.62 -5.17 -0.58
C GLY A 34 12.57 -5.50 0.58
N PHE A 35 12.34 -4.96 1.80
CA PHE A 35 13.15 -5.26 2.96
C PHE A 35 13.06 -6.76 3.32
N ASN A 36 14.21 -7.44 3.40
CA ASN A 36 14.26 -8.87 3.72
C ASN A 36 14.12 -9.10 5.22
N LEU A 37 12.93 -9.55 5.64
CA LEU A 37 12.62 -9.82 7.05
C LEU A 37 13.36 -11.03 7.59
N PHE A 38 13.59 -12.08 6.77
CA PHE A 38 14.25 -13.28 7.22
C PHE A 38 15.69 -12.99 7.64
N THR A 39 16.46 -12.31 6.80
CA THR A 39 17.84 -11.90 7.10
C THR A 39 17.90 -10.96 8.30
N ALA A 40 16.90 -10.06 8.43
CA ALA A 40 16.81 -9.17 9.58
C ALA A 40 16.57 -9.92 10.89
N LEU A 41 15.69 -10.94 10.92
CA LEU A 41 15.47 -11.79 12.08
C LEU A 41 16.69 -12.66 12.39
N GLU A 42 17.35 -13.18 11.36
CA GLU A 42 18.59 -13.95 11.51
C GLU A 42 19.68 -13.14 12.21
N SER A 43 19.80 -11.83 11.93
CA SER A 43 20.73 -10.93 12.61
C SER A 43 20.45 -10.74 14.11
N CYS A 44 19.27 -11.18 14.56
CA CYS A 44 18.81 -11.13 15.95
C CYS A 44 18.59 -12.52 16.56
N ALA A 45 19.06 -13.58 15.91
CA ALA A 45 18.76 -14.96 16.29
C ALA A 45 19.09 -15.29 17.77
N ASP A 46 20.17 -14.71 18.31
CA ASP A 46 20.58 -14.86 19.70
C ASP A 46 19.61 -14.26 20.73
N LEU A 47 18.68 -13.41 20.31
CA LEU A 47 17.65 -12.79 21.15
C LEU A 47 16.30 -13.50 21.07
N LEU A 48 16.15 -14.44 20.13
CA LEU A 48 14.89 -15.10 19.80
C LEU A 48 14.92 -16.57 20.23
N ASP A 49 13.79 -17.10 20.72
CA ASP A 49 13.61 -18.54 20.95
C ASP A 49 13.44 -19.30 19.63
N GLY A 50 12.96 -18.62 18.60
CA GLY A 50 12.80 -19.16 17.26
C GLY A 50 12.16 -18.16 16.32
N PHE A 51 12.42 -18.33 15.04
CA PHE A 51 11.81 -17.52 13.98
C PHE A 51 11.69 -18.32 12.69
N GLY A 52 10.85 -17.87 11.78
CA GLY A 52 10.65 -18.49 10.48
C GLY A 52 9.75 -17.65 9.59
N GLY A 53 9.78 -17.98 8.30
CA GLY A 53 9.01 -17.28 7.27
C GLY A 53 9.84 -17.04 6.02
N HIS A 54 9.50 -15.98 5.33
CA HIS A 54 10.11 -15.56 4.06
C HIS A 54 10.50 -14.08 4.12
N GLU A 55 11.07 -13.58 3.03
CA GLU A 55 11.50 -12.18 2.92
C GLU A 55 10.42 -11.15 3.22
N LEU A 56 9.17 -11.42 2.80
CA LEU A 56 8.07 -10.45 2.89
C LEU A 56 7.19 -10.65 4.12
N ALA A 57 7.20 -11.83 4.74
CA ALA A 57 6.38 -12.15 5.90
C ALA A 57 7.06 -13.21 6.76
N ALA A 58 7.19 -12.92 8.06
CA ALA A 58 7.80 -13.83 9.00
C ALA A 58 7.15 -13.75 10.38
N GLY A 59 7.47 -14.73 11.23
CA GLY A 59 7.07 -14.80 12.63
C GLY A 59 8.24 -15.17 13.51
N PHE A 60 8.14 -14.85 14.80
CA PHE A 60 9.18 -15.16 15.77
C PHE A 60 8.62 -15.30 17.19
N THR A 61 9.38 -15.94 18.04
CA THR A 61 9.12 -16.00 19.49
C THR A 61 10.30 -15.40 20.22
N ILE A 62 10.04 -14.59 21.25
CA ILE A 62 11.05 -13.82 21.97
C ILE A 62 10.75 -13.77 23.47
N PRO A 63 11.73 -13.97 24.34
CA PRO A 63 11.60 -13.67 25.76
C PRO A 63 11.32 -12.19 26.00
N GLU A 64 10.47 -11.87 26.98
CA GLU A 64 10.09 -10.47 27.28
C GLU A 64 11.31 -9.59 27.56
N GLU A 65 12.27 -10.09 28.31
CA GLU A 65 13.50 -9.38 28.65
C GLU A 65 14.35 -8.98 27.43
N ASN A 66 14.22 -9.71 26.33
CA ASN A 66 14.99 -9.45 25.11
C ASN A 66 14.32 -8.41 24.18
N ILE A 67 13.05 -8.02 24.39
CA ILE A 67 12.29 -7.14 23.49
C ILE A 67 12.99 -5.80 23.31
N THR A 68 13.53 -5.19 24.36
CA THR A 68 14.21 -3.90 24.27
C THR A 68 15.50 -3.99 23.44
N ALA A 69 16.29 -5.03 23.67
CA ALA A 69 17.52 -5.28 22.90
C ALA A 69 17.21 -5.60 21.42
N PHE A 70 16.18 -6.41 21.19
CA PHE A 70 15.69 -6.72 19.84
C PHE A 70 15.27 -5.46 19.09
N ARG A 71 14.46 -4.58 19.71
CA ARG A 71 14.05 -3.31 19.12
C ARG A 71 15.25 -2.43 18.74
N ALA A 72 16.22 -2.31 19.64
CA ALA A 72 17.41 -1.50 19.38
C ALA A 72 18.25 -2.05 18.21
N ARG A 73 18.45 -3.37 18.19
CA ARG A 73 19.22 -4.05 17.13
C ARG A 73 18.49 -3.98 15.78
N MET A 74 17.19 -4.26 15.77
CA MET A 74 16.37 -4.20 14.56
C MET A 74 16.34 -2.79 13.95
N ASN A 75 16.15 -1.76 14.75
CA ASN A 75 16.20 -0.37 14.28
C ASN A 75 17.57 -0.01 13.68
N ARG A 76 18.65 -0.50 14.27
CA ARG A 76 20.00 -0.30 13.72
C ARG A 76 20.17 -1.03 12.39
N TYR A 77 19.72 -2.27 12.34
CA TYR A 77 19.76 -3.09 11.12
C TYR A 77 18.98 -2.42 9.98
N VAL A 78 17.74 -1.98 10.23
CA VAL A 78 16.91 -1.28 9.24
C VAL A 78 17.63 -0.02 8.74
N ARG A 79 18.13 0.82 9.63
CA ARG A 79 18.88 2.03 9.24
C ARG A 79 20.09 1.72 8.36
N SER A 80 20.84 0.67 8.69
CA SER A 80 21.99 0.25 7.89
C SER A 80 21.56 -0.26 6.51
N ALA A 81 20.47 -1.05 6.45
CA ALA A 81 19.97 -1.62 5.20
C ALA A 81 19.32 -0.60 4.26
N THR A 82 18.72 0.48 4.82
CA THR A 82 18.03 1.53 4.06
C THR A 82 18.90 2.80 3.85
N GLY A 83 20.16 2.78 4.27
CA GLY A 83 21.02 3.98 4.23
C GLY A 83 20.60 5.09 5.20
N GLY A 84 19.67 4.80 6.13
CA GLY A 84 19.14 5.77 7.10
C GLY A 84 18.03 6.66 6.56
N GLU A 85 17.74 6.60 5.29
CA GLU A 85 16.64 7.33 4.67
C GLU A 85 15.32 6.59 4.91
N PRO A 86 14.22 7.31 5.20
CA PRO A 86 12.90 6.70 5.22
C PRO A 86 12.56 6.17 3.83
N PRO A 87 11.96 4.97 3.71
CA PRO A 87 11.54 4.47 2.41
C PRO A 87 10.52 5.42 1.78
N VAL A 88 10.80 5.83 0.55
CA VAL A 88 9.86 6.63 -0.23
C VAL A 88 8.79 5.66 -0.76
N SER A 89 7.53 5.97 -0.49
CA SER A 89 6.43 5.24 -1.11
C SER A 89 6.37 5.62 -2.58
N CYS A 90 6.69 4.67 -3.44
CA CYS A 90 6.57 4.81 -4.88
C CYS A 90 5.39 3.97 -5.38
N LEU A 91 4.66 4.51 -6.33
CA LEU A 91 3.67 3.78 -7.10
C LEU A 91 4.18 3.67 -8.53
N ASP A 92 4.42 2.45 -8.97
CA ASP A 92 4.78 2.20 -10.37
C ASP A 92 3.54 2.40 -11.25
N VAL A 93 3.70 3.19 -12.28
CA VAL A 93 2.65 3.50 -13.26
C VAL A 93 3.03 2.86 -14.58
N ASP A 94 2.16 1.99 -15.10
CA ASP A 94 2.40 1.26 -16.35
C ASP A 94 2.20 2.15 -17.57
N ALA A 95 1.22 3.07 -17.53
CA ALA A 95 0.97 4.00 -18.62
C ALA A 95 0.37 5.34 -18.16
N ALA A 96 0.85 6.42 -18.78
CA ALA A 96 0.24 7.73 -18.66
C ALA A 96 -0.78 7.96 -19.77
N VAL A 97 -1.97 8.42 -19.40
CA VAL A 97 -3.08 8.72 -20.30
C VAL A 97 -3.08 10.23 -20.57
N ALA A 98 -3.06 10.64 -21.83
CA ALA A 98 -3.06 12.05 -22.16
C ALA A 98 -4.43 12.70 -21.98
N SER A 99 -5.51 11.95 -22.22
CA SER A 99 -6.90 12.41 -22.14
C SER A 99 -7.84 11.32 -21.62
N PRO A 100 -8.86 11.66 -20.84
CA PRO A 100 -9.93 10.70 -20.47
C PRO A 100 -10.64 10.08 -21.69
N ALA A 101 -10.58 10.70 -22.85
CA ALA A 101 -11.15 10.15 -24.09
C ALA A 101 -10.51 8.84 -24.54
N GLU A 102 -9.29 8.55 -24.06
CA GLU A 102 -8.59 7.29 -24.32
C GLU A 102 -9.09 6.14 -23.46
N LEU A 103 -9.86 6.43 -22.38
CA LEU A 103 -10.38 5.44 -21.45
C LEU A 103 -11.75 4.94 -21.91
N THR A 104 -11.74 4.04 -22.89
CA THR A 104 -12.98 3.47 -23.45
C THR A 104 -13.39 2.18 -22.73
N LEU A 105 -14.66 1.80 -22.87
CA LEU A 105 -15.15 0.53 -22.37
C LEU A 105 -14.41 -0.66 -23.01
N GLU A 106 -14.16 -0.58 -24.31
CA GLU A 106 -13.42 -1.60 -25.06
C GLU A 106 -12.02 -1.83 -24.46
N GLN A 107 -11.31 -0.76 -24.10
CA GLN A 107 -10.00 -0.89 -23.46
C GLN A 107 -10.09 -1.50 -22.06
N ALA A 108 -11.13 -1.15 -21.29
CA ALA A 108 -11.36 -1.78 -19.99
C ALA A 108 -11.63 -3.28 -20.13
N GLU A 109 -12.43 -3.69 -21.12
CA GLU A 109 -12.71 -5.10 -21.41
C GLU A 109 -11.45 -5.84 -21.92
N GLN A 110 -10.59 -5.20 -22.71
CA GLN A 110 -9.33 -5.80 -23.16
C GLN A 110 -8.36 -6.04 -22.01
N LEU A 111 -8.37 -5.21 -20.96
CA LEU A 111 -7.56 -5.44 -19.77
C LEU A 111 -7.98 -6.68 -18.99
N GLU A 112 -9.25 -7.10 -19.05
CA GLU A 112 -9.72 -8.33 -18.42
C GLU A 112 -9.07 -9.58 -19.04
N LEU A 113 -8.57 -9.51 -20.28
CA LEU A 113 -7.83 -10.60 -20.90
C LEU A 113 -6.47 -10.87 -20.27
N LEU A 114 -5.96 -9.93 -19.46
CA LEU A 114 -4.72 -10.10 -18.67
C LEU A 114 -4.94 -10.82 -17.36
N GLU A 115 -6.18 -11.11 -16.97
CA GLU A 115 -6.50 -11.85 -15.73
C GLU A 115 -6.05 -13.33 -15.81
N PRO A 116 -5.73 -13.97 -14.65
CA PRO A 116 -5.90 -13.48 -13.29
C PRO A 116 -4.76 -12.58 -12.82
N TYR A 117 -5.11 -11.47 -12.18
CA TYR A 117 -4.12 -10.59 -11.53
C TYR A 117 -3.66 -11.16 -10.19
N GLY A 118 -2.41 -10.92 -9.82
CA GLY A 118 -1.81 -11.40 -8.58
C GLY A 118 -0.33 -11.05 -8.44
N ALA A 119 0.38 -11.73 -7.56
CA ALA A 119 1.76 -11.40 -7.18
C ALA A 119 2.76 -11.38 -8.35
N GLY A 120 2.59 -12.18 -9.38
CA GLY A 120 3.46 -12.22 -10.57
C GLY A 120 2.87 -11.49 -11.77
N ASN A 121 1.63 -10.98 -11.65
CA ASN A 121 0.90 -10.30 -12.70
C ASN A 121 0.01 -9.21 -12.07
N PRO A 122 0.59 -8.08 -11.62
CA PRO A 122 -0.17 -7.01 -10.99
C PRO A 122 -1.13 -6.37 -12.00
N ARG A 123 -2.25 -5.84 -11.47
CA ARG A 123 -3.18 -5.08 -12.29
C ARG A 123 -2.50 -3.80 -12.78
N PRO A 124 -2.61 -3.46 -14.08
CA PRO A 124 -2.00 -2.24 -14.64
C PRO A 124 -2.52 -0.97 -13.95
N VAL A 125 -1.60 -0.09 -13.61
CA VAL A 125 -1.86 1.22 -13.03
C VAL A 125 -1.72 2.27 -14.11
N PHE A 126 -2.76 3.08 -14.29
CA PHE A 126 -2.75 4.20 -15.22
C PHE A 126 -2.62 5.52 -14.46
N ALA A 127 -2.03 6.53 -15.08
CA ALA A 127 -1.99 7.90 -14.54
C ALA A 127 -2.60 8.89 -15.52
N LEU A 128 -3.40 9.82 -14.97
CA LEU A 128 -3.86 11.02 -15.66
C LEU A 128 -3.36 12.24 -14.89
N LEU A 129 -2.44 12.99 -15.50
CA LEU A 129 -1.82 14.16 -14.86
C LEU A 129 -2.61 15.42 -15.16
N GLY A 130 -2.72 16.31 -14.17
CA GLY A 130 -3.32 17.63 -14.30
C GLY A 130 -4.82 17.62 -14.59
N ALA A 131 -5.56 16.64 -14.09
CA ALA A 131 -7.01 16.64 -14.12
C ALA A 131 -7.60 17.64 -13.13
N THR A 132 -8.85 18.06 -13.36
CA THR A 132 -9.62 18.89 -12.43
C THR A 132 -10.73 18.05 -11.80
N ALA A 133 -10.85 18.10 -10.48
CA ALA A 133 -11.96 17.49 -9.76
C ALA A 133 -13.20 18.40 -9.87
N GLU A 134 -14.17 18.04 -10.72
CA GLU A 134 -15.40 18.81 -10.87
C GLU A 134 -16.38 18.56 -9.73
N ALA A 135 -16.42 17.32 -9.23
CA ALA A 135 -17.27 16.93 -8.10
C ALA A 135 -16.54 15.91 -7.22
N VAL A 136 -16.80 16.00 -5.92
CA VAL A 136 -16.32 15.08 -4.89
C VAL A 136 -17.50 14.75 -3.99
N GLN A 137 -17.93 13.49 -3.94
CA GLN A 137 -19.11 13.08 -3.18
C GLN A 137 -18.81 11.87 -2.30
N PRO A 138 -19.06 11.95 -0.98
CA PRO A 138 -18.97 10.81 -0.10
C PRO A 138 -20.02 9.74 -0.45
N VAL A 139 -19.60 8.48 -0.46
CA VAL A 139 -20.47 7.33 -0.67
C VAL A 139 -20.14 6.24 0.35
N GLY A 140 -20.99 5.21 0.45
CA GLY A 140 -20.77 4.12 1.40
C GLY A 140 -20.69 4.59 2.86
N GLN A 141 -21.61 5.42 3.31
CA GLN A 141 -21.61 6.03 4.66
C GLN A 141 -20.37 6.89 4.93
N GLY A 142 -19.85 7.56 3.91
CA GLY A 142 -18.68 8.43 3.99
C GLY A 142 -17.33 7.73 3.99
N LYS A 143 -17.31 6.41 3.78
CA LYS A 143 -16.06 5.60 3.78
C LYS A 143 -15.32 5.59 2.44
N HIS A 144 -15.95 6.08 1.40
CA HIS A 144 -15.41 6.15 0.04
C HIS A 144 -15.81 7.47 -0.59
N LEU A 145 -15.13 7.85 -1.67
CA LEU A 145 -15.46 9.04 -2.46
C LEU A 145 -15.73 8.66 -3.91
N THR A 146 -16.76 9.24 -4.50
CA THR A 146 -16.86 9.34 -5.96
C THR A 146 -16.31 10.68 -6.40
N LEU A 147 -15.54 10.66 -7.46
CA LEU A 147 -14.88 11.82 -8.04
C LEU A 147 -15.32 11.93 -9.49
N ARG A 148 -15.74 13.12 -9.92
CA ARG A 148 -15.84 13.44 -11.34
C ARG A 148 -14.62 14.24 -11.72
N LEU A 149 -13.78 13.66 -12.56
CA LEU A 149 -12.54 14.28 -13.02
C LEU A 149 -12.67 14.69 -14.48
N SER A 150 -12.10 15.83 -14.84
CA SER A 150 -12.07 16.34 -16.20
C SER A 150 -10.66 16.74 -16.62
N LYS A 151 -10.40 16.63 -17.93
CA LYS A 151 -9.22 17.19 -18.57
C LYS A 151 -9.60 17.61 -19.98
N GLY A 152 -9.45 18.88 -20.30
CA GLY A 152 -9.98 19.45 -21.53
C GLY A 152 -11.51 19.34 -21.57
N VAL A 153 -12.05 18.77 -22.63
CA VAL A 153 -13.50 18.56 -22.80
C VAL A 153 -14.00 17.21 -22.31
N SER A 154 -13.10 16.33 -21.95
CA SER A 154 -13.40 14.94 -21.55
C SER A 154 -13.55 14.82 -20.04
N ARG A 155 -14.46 13.95 -19.63
CA ARG A 155 -14.77 13.65 -18.22
C ARG A 155 -14.77 12.17 -17.98
N PHE A 156 -14.48 11.76 -16.73
CA PHE A 156 -14.67 10.40 -16.26
C PHE A 156 -15.01 10.39 -14.78
N ASP A 157 -15.71 9.35 -14.37
CA ASP A 157 -16.05 9.11 -12.97
C ASP A 157 -15.08 8.09 -12.37
N ALA A 158 -14.63 8.35 -11.15
CA ALA A 158 -13.73 7.50 -10.39
C ALA A 158 -14.28 7.23 -8.99
N ILE A 159 -13.90 6.11 -8.41
CA ILE A 159 -14.15 5.80 -7.00
C ILE A 159 -12.82 5.71 -6.27
N PHE A 160 -12.71 6.45 -5.18
CA PHE A 160 -11.59 6.36 -4.25
C PHE A 160 -12.06 5.61 -3.00
N PHE A 161 -11.63 4.35 -2.91
CA PHE A 161 -12.04 3.47 -1.82
C PHE A 161 -11.28 3.76 -0.53
N SER A 162 -11.94 3.55 0.61
CA SER A 162 -11.34 3.59 1.95
C SER A 162 -10.65 4.92 2.28
N VAL A 163 -11.24 6.02 1.81
CA VAL A 163 -10.79 7.39 2.11
C VAL A 163 -12.02 8.27 2.39
N THR A 164 -11.93 9.10 3.40
CA THR A 164 -12.94 10.12 3.71
C THR A 164 -12.64 11.43 2.98
N ALA A 165 -13.62 12.34 2.87
CA ALA A 165 -13.42 13.64 2.26
C ALA A 165 -12.38 14.49 3.02
N GLU A 166 -12.34 14.37 4.34
CA GLU A 166 -11.37 15.06 5.19
C GLU A 166 -9.94 14.57 4.95
N GLU A 167 -9.75 13.24 4.91
CA GLU A 167 -8.43 12.62 4.64
C GLU A 167 -7.93 12.92 3.22
N CYS A 168 -8.84 12.94 2.25
CA CYS A 168 -8.51 13.20 0.86
C CYS A 168 -8.08 14.65 0.62
N GLY A 169 -8.75 15.59 1.25
CA GLY A 169 -8.50 17.04 1.10
C GLY A 169 -8.80 17.59 -0.30
N ILE A 170 -9.33 16.78 -1.24
CA ILE A 170 -9.71 17.23 -2.59
C ILE A 170 -11.10 17.89 -2.51
N VAL A 171 -11.22 19.07 -3.10
CA VAL A 171 -12.48 19.80 -3.22
C VAL A 171 -12.79 20.08 -4.69
N PRO A 172 -14.05 20.35 -5.04
CA PRO A 172 -14.38 20.79 -6.40
C PRO A 172 -13.53 21.99 -6.85
N GLY A 173 -12.92 21.86 -8.04
CA GLY A 173 -11.94 22.80 -8.59
C GLY A 173 -10.47 22.43 -8.31
N SER A 174 -10.19 21.49 -7.43
CA SER A 174 -8.82 21.02 -7.18
C SER A 174 -8.19 20.45 -8.44
N ARG A 175 -6.94 20.80 -8.68
CA ARG A 175 -6.12 20.17 -9.71
C ARG A 175 -5.39 18.96 -9.11
N VAL A 176 -5.49 17.81 -9.77
CA VAL A 176 -4.99 16.53 -9.25
C VAL A 176 -4.27 15.74 -10.33
N ASP A 177 -3.29 14.96 -9.89
CA ASP A 177 -2.72 13.85 -10.63
C ASP A 177 -3.34 12.57 -10.09
N ALA A 178 -4.01 11.81 -10.94
CA ALA A 178 -4.73 10.62 -10.54
C ALA A 178 -4.01 9.36 -11.05
N ALA A 179 -3.67 8.46 -10.13
CA ALA A 179 -3.28 7.09 -10.45
C ALA A 179 -4.45 6.15 -10.17
N PHE A 180 -4.77 5.25 -11.10
CA PHE A 180 -5.99 4.45 -11.02
C PHE A 180 -5.90 3.12 -11.76
N TYR A 181 -6.79 2.21 -11.40
CA TYR A 181 -7.10 1.02 -12.20
C TYR A 181 -8.29 1.31 -13.10
N LEU A 182 -8.17 0.99 -14.39
CA LEU A 182 -9.30 1.07 -15.31
C LEU A 182 -10.17 -0.17 -15.20
N GLN A 183 -11.47 0.02 -14.99
CA GLN A 183 -12.47 -1.04 -14.91
C GLN A 183 -13.78 -0.61 -15.56
N ALA A 184 -14.49 -1.57 -16.15
CA ALA A 184 -15.87 -1.36 -16.57
C ALA A 184 -16.76 -1.19 -15.32
N ASN A 185 -17.57 -0.12 -15.29
CA ASN A 185 -18.55 0.07 -14.21
C ASN A 185 -19.78 -0.77 -14.45
N THR A 186 -19.92 -1.87 -13.72
CA THR A 186 -21.06 -2.79 -13.79
C THR A 186 -22.14 -2.48 -12.75
N PHE A 187 -21.92 -1.53 -11.85
CA PHE A 187 -22.91 -1.07 -10.88
C PHE A 187 -23.84 -0.03 -11.51
N ARG A 188 -25.11 -0.34 -11.54
CA ARG A 188 -26.19 0.57 -11.92
C ARG A 188 -26.98 1.03 -10.71
#